data_dea99690ea6042154709e60a2e0365f9
#
_entry.id   dea99690ea6042154709e60a2e0365f9
#
_cell.length_a   1.000
_cell.length_b   1.000
_cell.length_c   1.000
_cell.angle_alpha   90.00
_cell.angle_beta   90.00
_cell.angle_gamma   90.00
#
_symmetry.space_group_name_H-M   'P 1'
#
loop_
_entity.id
_entity.type
_entity.pdbx_description
1 polymer ?
#
loop_
_entity_poly.entity_id
_entity_poly.type
_entity_poly.pdbx_seq_one_letter_code
_entity_poly.pdbx_strand_id
1 'polypeptide(L)'
;MKVVVIGCTHAGTAAIVKLKELHSDYEVVVYEKNDNISFLSCGIALSVGGVVTQPEKLFYNSPENLASMGVKTNMNHEVTDINFDEKKIKVKIVGSSEEFEDNYDKLILTCGSWPVVPKFEGGDLGNILLCKNYDHAK
;
A
#
# COMPACT_ATOMS: atom_id res chain seq x y z
N MET A 1 10.48 9.28 17.89
CA MET A 1 10.06 9.98 16.67
C MET A 1 9.03 9.14 15.95
N LYS A 2 7.90 9.73 15.54
CA LYS A 2 6.84 9.03 14.80
C LYS A 2 7.02 9.23 13.29
N VAL A 3 7.17 8.13 12.56
CA VAL A 3 7.27 8.12 11.10
C VAL A 3 6.03 7.48 10.52
N VAL A 4 5.30 8.22 9.69
CA VAL A 4 4.15 7.69 8.95
C VAL A 4 4.58 7.32 7.54
N VAL A 5 4.17 6.16 7.08
CA VAL A 5 4.41 5.65 5.71
C VAL A 5 3.07 5.47 5.01
N ILE A 6 2.88 6.11 3.87
CA ILE A 6 1.67 6.00 3.07
C ILE A 6 1.93 5.09 1.87
N GLY A 7 1.26 3.93 1.87
CA GLY A 7 1.44 2.87 0.90
C GLY A 7 2.51 1.86 1.31
N CYS A 8 2.22 0.58 1.14
CA CYS A 8 3.08 -0.51 1.62
C CYS A 8 3.22 -1.64 0.58
N THR A 9 3.54 -1.27 -0.66
CA THR A 9 4.00 -2.23 -1.67
C THR A 9 5.53 -2.27 -1.68
N HIS A 10 6.20 -2.11 -2.82
CA HIS A 10 7.66 -2.27 -2.91
C HIS A 10 8.42 -1.19 -2.12
N ALA A 11 8.20 0.08 -2.47
CA ALA A 11 8.97 1.17 -1.89
C ALA A 11 8.68 1.35 -0.39
N GLY A 12 7.41 1.23 0.01
CA GLY A 12 6.99 1.34 1.41
C GLY A 12 7.60 0.24 2.26
N THR A 13 7.48 -1.02 1.84
CA THR A 13 8.04 -2.16 2.58
C THR A 13 9.57 -2.05 2.71
N ALA A 14 10.28 -1.71 1.62
CA ALA A 14 11.72 -1.54 1.65
C ALA A 14 12.14 -0.39 2.59
N ALA A 15 11.43 0.74 2.53
CA ALA A 15 11.69 1.88 3.41
C ALA A 15 11.47 1.54 4.89
N ILE A 16 10.38 0.82 5.21
CA ILE A 16 10.04 0.41 6.57
C ILE A 16 11.11 -0.53 7.13
N VAL A 17 11.46 -1.58 6.40
CA VAL A 17 12.49 -2.54 6.83
C VAL A 17 13.80 -1.82 7.10
N LYS A 18 14.24 -0.98 6.14
CA LYS A 18 15.50 -0.24 6.31
C LYS A 18 15.44 0.76 7.45
N LEU A 19 14.32 1.44 7.65
CA LEU A 19 14.13 2.38 8.76
C LEU A 19 14.24 1.67 10.11
N LYS A 20 13.62 0.50 10.26
CA LYS A 20 13.66 -0.29 11.51
C LYS A 20 15.03 -0.90 11.78
N GLU A 21 15.80 -1.24 10.73
CA GLU A 21 17.19 -1.67 10.88
C GLU A 21 18.09 -0.55 11.43
N LEU A 22 17.89 0.69 10.97
CA LEU A 22 18.71 1.84 11.34
C LEU A 22 18.24 2.54 12.62
N HIS A 23 16.93 2.51 12.89
CA HIS A 23 16.25 3.24 13.95
C HIS A 23 15.16 2.39 14.59
N SER A 24 15.54 1.38 15.35
CA SER A 24 14.61 0.45 15.99
C SER A 24 13.67 1.12 17.00
N ASP A 25 14.08 2.27 17.56
CA ASP A 25 13.35 3.09 18.53
C ASP A 25 12.25 3.97 17.92
N TYR A 26 12.22 4.12 16.59
CA TYR A 26 11.18 4.95 15.96
C TYR A 26 9.82 4.22 15.98
N GLU A 27 8.77 4.98 16.31
CA GLU A 27 7.41 4.56 16.06
C GLU A 27 7.12 4.64 14.56
N VAL A 28 6.84 3.51 13.93
CA VAL A 28 6.50 3.45 12.50
C VAL A 28 5.05 3.02 12.33
N VAL A 29 4.27 3.88 11.68
CA VAL A 29 2.85 3.65 11.39
C VAL A 29 2.64 3.65 9.88
N VAL A 30 2.00 2.62 9.38
CA VAL A 30 1.71 2.42 7.96
C VAL A 30 0.22 2.60 7.70
N TYR A 31 -0.12 3.34 6.66
CA TYR A 31 -1.47 3.44 6.10
C TYR A 31 -1.47 2.88 4.68
N GLU A 32 -2.20 1.79 4.47
CA GLU A 32 -2.37 1.14 3.17
C GLU A 32 -3.87 1.04 2.85
N LYS A 33 -4.25 1.54 1.68
CA LYS A 33 -5.66 1.53 1.25
C LYS A 33 -6.19 0.16 0.86
N ASN A 34 -5.29 -0.75 0.46
CA ASN A 34 -5.66 -2.12 0.12
C ASN A 34 -5.72 -2.99 1.39
N ASP A 35 -6.31 -4.18 1.25
CA ASP A 35 -6.35 -5.21 2.29
C ASP A 35 -5.07 -6.05 2.36
N ASN A 36 -4.04 -5.66 1.60
CA ASN A 36 -2.79 -6.40 1.47
C ASN A 36 -1.59 -5.47 1.33
N ILE A 37 -0.40 -5.98 1.66
CA ILE A 37 0.89 -5.29 1.53
C ILE A 37 1.87 -6.16 0.72
N SER A 38 2.95 -5.54 0.27
CA SER A 38 4.13 -6.25 -0.28
C SER A 38 3.83 -7.16 -1.47
N PHE A 39 2.80 -6.86 -2.24
CA PHE A 39 2.45 -7.62 -3.44
C PHE A 39 3.42 -7.34 -4.59
N LEU A 40 3.96 -8.40 -5.19
CA LEU A 40 4.83 -8.36 -6.38
C LEU A 40 3.99 -8.16 -7.65
N SER A 41 3.62 -6.93 -7.95
CA SER A 41 2.82 -6.61 -9.14
C SER A 41 3.49 -7.02 -10.47
N CYS A 42 4.81 -7.07 -10.53
CA CYS A 42 5.54 -7.60 -11.69
C CYS A 42 5.34 -9.11 -11.90
N GLY A 43 4.88 -9.84 -10.88
CA GLY A 43 4.55 -11.26 -10.95
C GLY A 43 3.17 -11.57 -11.53
N ILE A 44 2.31 -10.56 -11.75
CA ILE A 44 0.95 -10.78 -12.27
C ILE A 44 0.97 -11.54 -13.60
N ALA A 45 1.86 -11.15 -14.53
CA ALA A 45 2.00 -11.81 -15.82
C ALA A 45 2.34 -13.31 -15.69
N LEU A 46 3.16 -13.66 -14.69
CA LEU A 46 3.52 -15.05 -14.40
C LEU A 46 2.33 -15.84 -13.80
N SER A 47 1.51 -15.16 -13.00
CA SER A 47 0.31 -15.77 -12.42
C SER A 47 -0.75 -16.00 -13.51
N VAL A 48 -1.05 -14.99 -14.32
CA VAL A 48 -2.02 -15.09 -15.42
C VAL A 48 -1.56 -16.10 -16.48
N GLY A 49 -0.24 -16.18 -16.72
CA GLY A 49 0.37 -17.16 -17.64
C GLY A 49 0.49 -18.58 -17.06
N GLY A 50 0.01 -18.85 -15.84
CA GLY A 50 0.02 -20.18 -15.22
C GLY A 50 1.40 -20.65 -14.70
N VAL A 51 2.42 -19.81 -14.74
CA VAL A 51 3.76 -20.12 -14.21
C VAL A 51 3.74 -20.07 -12.67
N VAL A 52 3.07 -19.07 -12.09
CA VAL A 52 2.80 -18.99 -10.66
C VAL A 52 1.36 -19.43 -10.43
N THR A 53 1.19 -20.64 -9.93
CA THR A 53 -0.14 -21.23 -9.70
C THR A 53 -0.78 -20.85 -8.37
N GLN A 54 -0.03 -20.21 -7.50
CA GLN A 54 -0.45 -19.74 -6.17
C GLN A 54 -0.12 -18.26 -6.05
N PRO A 55 -1.09 -17.36 -6.35
CA PRO A 55 -0.88 -15.90 -6.32
C PRO A 55 -0.38 -15.38 -4.96
N GLU A 56 -0.70 -16.10 -3.88
CA GLU A 56 -0.26 -15.78 -2.51
C GLU A 56 1.26 -15.80 -2.37
N LYS A 57 1.97 -16.55 -3.20
CA LYS A 57 3.44 -16.56 -3.24
C LYS A 57 4.06 -15.28 -3.82
N LEU A 58 3.24 -14.39 -4.35
CA LEU A 58 3.67 -13.08 -4.81
C LEU A 58 3.72 -12.03 -3.70
N PHE A 59 3.43 -12.42 -2.44
CA PHE A 59 3.64 -11.56 -1.28
C PHE A 59 4.98 -11.90 -0.62
N TYR A 60 5.85 -10.91 -0.49
CA TYR A 60 7.20 -11.12 0.06
C TYR A 60 7.34 -10.59 1.50
N ASN A 61 6.29 -9.98 2.04
CA ASN A 61 6.19 -9.58 3.44
C ASN A 61 4.73 -9.63 3.90
N SER A 62 4.50 -9.63 5.21
CA SER A 62 3.17 -9.65 5.80
C SER A 62 3.01 -8.63 6.92
N PRO A 63 1.77 -8.26 7.29
CA PRO A 63 1.52 -7.39 8.45
C PRO A 63 2.10 -7.94 9.75
N GLU A 64 2.03 -9.27 9.95
CA GLU A 64 2.55 -9.94 11.14
C GLU A 64 4.07 -9.83 11.22
N ASN A 65 4.75 -9.97 10.07
CA ASN A 65 6.20 -9.81 10.01
C ASN A 65 6.62 -8.36 10.29
N LEU A 66 5.90 -7.39 9.76
CA LEU A 66 6.14 -5.97 10.10
C LEU A 66 5.83 -5.68 11.58
N ALA A 67 4.78 -6.29 12.14
CA ALA A 67 4.43 -6.15 13.55
C ALA A 67 5.53 -6.71 14.46
N SER A 68 6.18 -7.82 14.09
CA SER A 68 7.33 -8.36 14.83
C SER A 68 8.53 -7.41 14.89
N MET A 69 8.61 -6.47 13.93
CA MET A 69 9.60 -5.38 13.91
C MET A 69 9.14 -4.13 14.67
N GLY A 70 7.97 -4.17 15.33
CA GLY A 70 7.38 -3.02 16.03
C GLY A 70 6.75 -1.98 15.11
N VAL A 71 6.24 -2.40 13.95
CA VAL A 71 5.54 -1.53 12.99
C VAL A 71 4.03 -1.72 13.14
N LYS A 72 3.29 -0.61 13.22
CA LYS A 72 1.83 -0.63 13.21
C LYS A 72 1.34 -0.51 11.77
N THR A 73 0.67 -1.53 11.24
CA THR A 73 0.12 -1.54 9.88
C THR A 73 -1.39 -1.40 9.91
N ASN A 74 -1.92 -0.33 9.29
CA ASN A 74 -3.36 -0.09 9.13
C ASN A 74 -3.71 -0.35 7.65
N MET A 75 -4.27 -1.52 7.36
CA MET A 75 -4.81 -1.87 6.04
C MET A 75 -6.25 -1.41 5.91
N ASN A 76 -6.74 -1.24 4.68
CA ASN A 76 -8.04 -0.62 4.38
C ASN A 76 -8.17 0.82 4.93
N HIS A 77 -7.05 1.55 4.99
CA HIS A 77 -6.98 2.92 5.45
C HIS A 77 -6.38 3.80 4.37
N GLU A 78 -7.20 4.62 3.74
CA GLU A 78 -6.79 5.54 2.69
C GLU A 78 -6.47 6.91 3.28
N VAL A 79 -5.26 7.40 3.06
CA VAL A 79 -4.93 8.80 3.36
C VAL A 79 -5.48 9.67 2.24
N THR A 80 -6.42 10.56 2.58
CA THR A 80 -7.15 11.40 1.64
C THR A 80 -6.61 12.82 1.56
N ASP A 81 -5.93 13.29 2.60
CA ASP A 81 -5.34 14.63 2.64
C ASP A 81 -4.09 14.67 3.52
N ILE A 82 -3.21 15.63 3.25
CA ILE A 82 -1.97 15.86 4.00
C ILE A 82 -1.82 17.36 4.28
N ASN A 83 -1.84 17.73 5.55
CA ASN A 83 -1.48 19.06 5.99
C ASN A 83 0.01 19.05 6.40
N PHE A 84 0.86 19.59 5.52
CA PHE A 84 2.31 19.62 5.74
C PHE A 84 2.73 20.61 6.82
N ASP A 85 1.99 21.72 6.98
CA ASP A 85 2.31 22.76 7.96
C ASP A 85 2.05 22.27 9.39
N GLU A 86 0.92 21.61 9.60
CA GLU A 86 0.53 21.03 10.89
C GLU A 86 1.09 19.62 11.10
N LYS A 87 1.70 19.01 10.08
CA LYS A 87 2.16 17.61 10.08
C LYS A 87 1.05 16.63 10.45
N LYS A 88 -0.08 16.77 9.80
CA LYS A 88 -1.26 15.90 9.96
C LYS A 88 -1.64 15.24 8.66
N ILE A 89 -2.21 14.07 8.77
CA ILE A 89 -2.88 13.37 7.67
C ILE A 89 -4.34 13.15 8.01
N LYS A 90 -5.21 13.15 7.02
CA LYS A 90 -6.59 12.72 7.12
C LYS A 90 -6.72 11.32 6.55
N VAL A 91 -7.30 10.42 7.33
CA VAL A 91 -7.40 9.00 7.00
C VAL A 91 -8.86 8.60 6.94
N LYS A 92 -9.24 7.90 5.89
CA LYS A 92 -10.57 7.30 5.71
C LYS A 92 -10.47 5.78 5.76
N ILE A 93 -11.37 5.14 6.51
CA ILE A 93 -11.49 3.69 6.50
C ILE A 93 -12.25 3.26 5.24
N VAL A 94 -11.60 2.44 4.40
CA VAL A 94 -12.18 1.97 3.14
C VAL A 94 -13.41 1.10 3.43
N GLY A 95 -14.51 1.39 2.73
CA GLY A 95 -15.79 0.69 2.96
C GLY A 95 -16.62 1.24 4.12
N SER A 96 -16.14 2.30 4.80
CA SER A 96 -16.84 2.99 5.89
C SER A 96 -16.97 4.49 5.60
N SER A 97 -17.84 5.16 6.37
CA SER A 97 -17.89 6.63 6.43
C SER A 97 -16.95 7.22 7.48
N GLU A 98 -16.21 6.39 8.19
CA GLU A 98 -15.34 6.83 9.28
C GLU A 98 -14.08 7.49 8.73
N GLU A 99 -13.76 8.66 9.28
CA GLU A 99 -12.55 9.42 9.02
C GLU A 99 -11.95 9.89 10.34
N PHE A 100 -10.62 9.99 10.38
CA PHE A 100 -9.90 10.53 11.52
C PHE A 100 -8.61 11.23 11.06
N GLU A 101 -8.02 12.01 11.97
CA GLU A 101 -6.71 12.61 11.75
C GLU A 101 -5.64 11.86 12.55
N ASP A 102 -4.43 11.80 11.98
CA ASP A 102 -3.23 11.36 12.68
C ASP A 102 -2.08 12.34 12.41
N ASN A 103 -1.13 12.40 13.33
CA ASN A 103 0.03 13.28 13.22
C ASN A 103 1.30 12.48 12.90
N TYR A 104 2.33 13.18 12.43
CA TYR A 104 3.64 12.59 12.16
C TYR A 104 4.78 13.59 12.45
N ASP A 105 5.94 13.07 12.79
CA ASP A 105 7.18 13.85 12.79
C ASP A 105 7.83 13.86 11.40
N LYS A 106 7.82 12.70 10.74
CA LYS A 106 8.31 12.49 9.37
C LYS A 106 7.29 11.69 8.56
N LEU A 107 7.22 11.97 7.27
CA LEU A 107 6.30 11.34 6.34
C LEU A 107 7.07 10.73 5.16
N ILE A 108 6.75 9.49 4.83
CA ILE A 108 7.28 8.77 3.66
C ILE A 108 6.10 8.48 2.73
N LEU A 109 6.16 9.03 1.51
CA LEU A 109 5.14 8.85 0.49
C LEU A 109 5.57 7.76 -0.49
N THR A 110 4.86 6.65 -0.50
CA THR A 110 5.10 5.50 -1.38
C THR A 110 3.79 5.02 -2.03
N CYS A 111 2.96 5.99 -2.42
CA CYS A 111 1.61 5.78 -2.96
C CYS A 111 1.59 5.04 -4.32
N GLY A 112 2.77 4.87 -4.95
CA GLY A 112 2.90 4.18 -6.21
C GLY A 112 2.29 4.96 -7.39
N SER A 113 1.71 4.23 -8.32
CA SER A 113 1.11 4.78 -9.55
C SER A 113 -0.20 4.07 -9.86
N TRP A 114 -1.03 4.70 -10.69
CA TRP A 114 -2.25 4.10 -11.21
C TRP A 114 -2.20 4.03 -12.73
N PRO A 115 -2.78 3.01 -13.37
CA PRO A 115 -2.83 2.91 -14.82
C PRO A 115 -3.59 4.08 -15.43
N VAL A 116 -3.04 4.67 -16.48
CA VAL A 116 -3.79 5.60 -17.32
C VAL A 116 -4.78 4.80 -18.16
N VAL A 117 -6.06 5.12 -18.04
CA VAL A 117 -7.11 4.50 -18.85
C VAL A 117 -7.37 5.41 -20.05
N PRO A 118 -6.89 5.05 -21.25
CA PRO A 118 -7.13 5.87 -22.44
C PRO A 118 -8.60 5.82 -22.82
N LYS A 119 -9.11 6.94 -23.35
CA LYS A 119 -10.47 7.00 -23.90
C LYS A 119 -10.43 6.52 -25.35
N PHE A 120 -11.14 5.44 -25.66
CA PHE A 120 -11.34 4.89 -27.00
C PHE A 120 -12.74 4.28 -27.11
N GLU A 121 -13.21 4.08 -28.34
CA GLU A 121 -14.51 3.44 -28.58
C GLU A 121 -14.52 2.01 -28.01
N GLY A 122 -15.51 1.70 -27.18
CA GLY A 122 -15.61 0.40 -26.50
C GLY A 122 -14.76 0.27 -25.23
N GLY A 123 -14.08 1.36 -24.78
CA GLY A 123 -13.27 1.35 -23.56
C GLY A 123 -14.04 1.14 -22.25
N ASP A 124 -15.38 1.20 -22.32
CA ASP A 124 -16.32 0.95 -21.24
C ASP A 124 -16.90 -0.49 -21.24
N LEU A 125 -16.46 -1.32 -22.16
CA LEU A 125 -16.88 -2.72 -22.21
C LEU A 125 -16.33 -3.51 -21.00
N GLY A 126 -17.14 -4.40 -20.46
CA GLY A 126 -16.83 -5.17 -19.25
C GLY A 126 -15.65 -6.16 -19.36
N ASN A 127 -15.09 -6.35 -20.56
CA ASN A 127 -13.91 -7.16 -20.80
C ASN A 127 -12.60 -6.36 -20.88
N ILE A 128 -12.65 -5.04 -20.62
CA ILE A 128 -11.47 -4.18 -20.52
C ILE A 128 -11.05 -4.12 -19.04
N LEU A 129 -9.96 -4.79 -18.73
CA LEU A 129 -9.50 -4.96 -17.35
C LEU A 129 -8.20 -4.20 -17.11
N LEU A 130 -8.06 -3.64 -15.92
CA LEU A 130 -6.79 -3.10 -15.44
C LEU A 130 -5.89 -4.24 -14.93
N CYS A 131 -4.57 -4.05 -15.00
CA CYS A 131 -3.62 -5.02 -14.52
C CYS A 131 -2.52 -4.29 -13.71
N LYS A 132 -2.78 -4.03 -12.42
CA LYS A 132 -1.87 -3.24 -11.58
C LYS A 132 -1.63 -3.80 -10.19
N ASN A 133 -2.66 -4.27 -9.52
CA ASN A 133 -2.61 -4.72 -8.14
C ASN A 133 -3.13 -6.16 -8.01
N TYR A 134 -3.16 -6.68 -6.79
CA TYR A 134 -3.61 -8.04 -6.50
C TYR A 134 -5.06 -8.28 -6.92
N ASP A 135 -5.95 -7.31 -6.69
CA ASP A 135 -7.37 -7.46 -7.05
C ASP A 135 -7.61 -7.50 -8.55
N HIS A 136 -6.76 -6.83 -9.33
CA HIS A 136 -6.78 -6.92 -10.79
C HIS A 136 -6.22 -8.26 -11.31
N ALA A 137 -5.55 -9.05 -10.46
CA ALA A 137 -4.95 -10.34 -10.83
C ALA A 137 -5.87 -11.54 -10.51
N LYS A 138 -6.93 -11.32 -9.76
CA LYS A 138 -7.97 -12.30 -9.44
C LYS A 138 -8.97 -12.42 -10.61
#